data_155fc5434d239a99d0b3231b8f271453
#
_entry.id   155fc5434d239a99d0b3231b8f271453
#
_cell.length_a   1.000
_cell.length_b   1.000
_cell.length_c   1.000
_cell.angle_alpha   90.00
_cell.angle_beta   90.00
_cell.angle_gamma   90.00
#
_symmetry.space_group_name_H-M   'P 1'
#
loop_
_entity.id
_entity.type
_entity.pdbx_description
1 polymer ?
#
loop_
_entity_poly.entity_id
_entity_poly.type
_entity_poly.pdbx_seq_one_letter_code
_entity_poly.pdbx_strand_id
1 'polypeptide(L)'
;MSGSAVTCDTCTGTNKPNTAETACVVCSITDYANCDKENVCAACDNGKYLTPTGQCVDSCDKLGGYYADGNVCKRCSPECASCSTAGADKCLSCPAGRVLKYTSESDINGGGSCVDECKANTDGCADCGATIGGSRYCSKCSTITEVPINGVCASNTVSRANICTSDGKGACSACTAAGYFLLDGGCYKTDRQPGKSVCTTESGGKCTTCANGQVPNNGVCPTCPAGCSKCSGSSICTACLAGYYLSSSKSVKCSENSTNGGNIITGVPNCVSCKEPPASSGTVTCYVTQEPSVNPTDPSVNKGGLISGAITGISIAVIVVVGGLVGFLCWWFICRGKA
;
A
#
# COMPACT_ATOMS: atom_id res chain seq x y z
N MET A 1 24.19 -34.55 -39.43
CA MET A 1 22.81 -34.08 -39.65
C MET A 1 22.44 -33.20 -38.47
N SER A 2 22.52 -31.88 -38.64
CA SER A 2 22.06 -30.93 -37.64
C SER A 2 20.52 -30.85 -37.76
N GLY A 3 19.80 -31.50 -36.87
CA GLY A 3 18.37 -31.35 -36.75
C GLY A 3 18.05 -29.91 -36.43
N SER A 4 17.34 -29.21 -37.31
CA SER A 4 16.73 -27.91 -37.04
C SER A 4 15.78 -28.12 -35.89
N ALA A 5 15.97 -27.41 -34.78
CA ALA A 5 14.99 -27.42 -33.68
C ALA A 5 13.67 -26.88 -34.24
N VAL A 6 12.58 -27.67 -34.16
CA VAL A 6 11.27 -27.26 -34.56
C VAL A 6 10.77 -26.30 -33.46
N THR A 7 10.55 -25.03 -33.81
CA THR A 7 9.97 -24.03 -32.92
C THR A 7 8.44 -24.08 -33.03
N CYS A 8 7.77 -23.98 -31.90
CA CYS A 8 6.28 -23.89 -31.79
C CYS A 8 5.86 -22.43 -31.82
N ASP A 9 5.84 -21.78 -32.97
CA ASP A 9 5.47 -20.36 -33.10
C ASP A 9 3.94 -20.17 -33.00
N THR A 10 3.17 -21.20 -33.36
CA THR A 10 1.71 -21.18 -33.33
C THR A 10 1.15 -22.50 -32.81
N CYS A 11 0.14 -22.43 -31.97
CA CYS A 11 -0.54 -23.58 -31.40
C CYS A 11 -2.01 -23.61 -31.83
N THR A 12 -2.64 -24.79 -31.81
CA THR A 12 -4.07 -24.97 -32.15
C THR A 12 -4.96 -24.92 -30.91
N GLY A 13 -6.19 -24.44 -31.08
CA GLY A 13 -7.20 -24.39 -30.02
C GLY A 13 -6.86 -23.37 -28.92
N THR A 14 -6.96 -23.78 -27.67
CA THR A 14 -6.62 -22.96 -26.48
C THR A 14 -5.17 -23.07 -26.05
N ASN A 15 -4.34 -23.82 -26.82
CA ASN A 15 -2.94 -23.97 -26.50
C ASN A 15 -2.14 -22.75 -26.99
N LYS A 16 -1.10 -22.39 -26.23
CA LYS A 16 -0.13 -21.34 -26.59
C LYS A 16 1.29 -21.88 -26.48
N PRO A 17 2.27 -21.29 -27.20
CA PRO A 17 3.67 -21.71 -27.06
C PRO A 17 4.16 -21.43 -25.64
N ASN A 18 5.04 -22.28 -25.14
CA ASN A 18 5.81 -21.98 -23.94
C ASN A 18 6.88 -20.91 -24.26
N THR A 19 7.48 -20.30 -23.23
CA THR A 19 8.50 -19.24 -23.41
C THR A 19 9.69 -19.67 -24.24
N ALA A 20 10.04 -20.95 -24.22
CA ALA A 20 11.13 -21.52 -24.99
C ALA A 20 10.73 -21.91 -26.43
N GLU A 21 9.44 -21.77 -26.81
CA GLU A 21 8.88 -22.14 -28.12
C GLU A 21 9.11 -23.63 -28.50
N THR A 22 9.25 -24.48 -27.49
CA THR A 22 9.53 -25.91 -27.66
C THR A 22 8.29 -26.80 -27.52
N ALA A 23 7.20 -26.28 -26.99
CA ALA A 23 5.97 -27.02 -26.74
C ALA A 23 4.73 -26.10 -26.76
N CYS A 24 3.59 -26.66 -27.13
CA CYS A 24 2.29 -26.03 -26.97
C CYS A 24 1.65 -26.50 -25.64
N VAL A 25 1.31 -25.56 -24.78
CA VAL A 25 0.76 -25.80 -23.44
C VAL A 25 -0.68 -25.27 -23.39
N VAL A 26 -1.56 -25.94 -22.67
CA VAL A 26 -2.93 -25.45 -22.43
C VAL A 26 -2.90 -24.07 -21.74
N CYS A 27 -3.47 -23.07 -22.41
CA CYS A 27 -3.45 -21.67 -22.01
C CYS A 27 -4.79 -21.03 -22.39
N SER A 28 -5.87 -21.48 -21.74
CA SER A 28 -7.25 -21.11 -22.08
C SER A 28 -7.70 -19.78 -21.47
N ILE A 29 -6.86 -19.15 -20.63
CA ILE A 29 -7.17 -17.88 -19.99
C ILE A 29 -6.88 -16.75 -20.99
N THR A 30 -7.82 -15.85 -21.15
CA THR A 30 -7.66 -14.64 -21.96
C THR A 30 -6.53 -13.75 -21.36
N ASP A 31 -5.91 -12.92 -22.22
CA ASP A 31 -4.81 -12.03 -21.86
C ASP A 31 -3.42 -12.69 -21.63
N TYR A 32 -3.33 -14.04 -21.84
CA TYR A 32 -2.05 -14.76 -21.76
C TYR A 32 -1.43 -14.92 -23.15
N ALA A 33 -0.23 -14.37 -23.34
CA ALA A 33 0.53 -14.58 -24.59
C ALA A 33 1.18 -15.96 -24.62
N ASN A 34 1.83 -16.36 -23.52
CA ASN A 34 2.53 -17.63 -23.36
C ASN A 34 2.23 -18.27 -22.02
N CYS A 35 2.27 -19.61 -21.95
CA CYS A 35 2.16 -20.37 -20.71
C CYS A 35 3.28 -21.43 -20.65
N ASP A 36 4.02 -21.48 -19.54
CA ASP A 36 5.02 -22.54 -19.30
C ASP A 36 4.43 -23.80 -18.69
N LYS A 37 3.28 -23.66 -18.02
CA LYS A 37 2.48 -24.75 -17.47
C LYS A 37 1.00 -24.49 -17.77
N GLU A 38 0.16 -25.51 -17.63
CA GLU A 38 -1.27 -25.41 -17.85
C GLU A 38 -1.87 -24.22 -17.08
N ASN A 39 -2.40 -23.25 -17.83
CA ASN A 39 -3.02 -22.02 -17.31
C ASN A 39 -2.17 -21.18 -16.32
N VAL A 40 -0.85 -21.32 -16.38
CA VAL A 40 0.09 -20.46 -15.66
C VAL A 40 0.78 -19.56 -16.66
N CYS A 41 0.50 -18.26 -16.58
CA CYS A 41 1.06 -17.27 -17.51
C CYS A 41 2.57 -17.12 -17.34
N ALA A 42 3.27 -17.16 -18.45
CA ALA A 42 4.69 -16.82 -18.54
C ALA A 42 4.90 -15.43 -19.15
N ALA A 43 4.00 -15.02 -20.05
CA ALA A 43 3.96 -13.67 -20.59
C ALA A 43 2.52 -13.26 -20.89
N CYS A 44 2.23 -11.98 -20.65
CA CYS A 44 0.93 -11.40 -20.91
C CYS A 44 0.85 -10.78 -22.32
N ASP A 45 -0.38 -10.66 -22.85
CA ASP A 45 -0.66 -9.91 -24.07
C ASP A 45 -0.27 -8.43 -23.91
N ASN A 46 -0.08 -7.74 -25.04
CA ASN A 46 0.30 -6.32 -25.03
C ASN A 46 -0.64 -5.47 -24.19
N GLY A 47 -0.06 -4.60 -23.35
CA GLY A 47 -0.77 -3.71 -22.46
C GLY A 47 -1.20 -4.34 -21.14
N LYS A 48 -0.80 -5.59 -20.87
CA LYS A 48 -1.03 -6.29 -19.61
C LYS A 48 0.28 -6.54 -18.87
N TYR A 49 0.19 -6.77 -17.57
CA TYR A 49 1.31 -6.96 -16.67
C TYR A 49 1.22 -8.30 -15.94
N LEU A 50 2.33 -9.03 -15.89
CA LEU A 50 2.43 -10.31 -15.21
C LEU A 50 2.52 -10.11 -13.69
N THR A 51 1.65 -10.77 -12.94
CA THR A 51 1.66 -10.76 -11.47
C THR A 51 2.61 -11.82 -10.91
N PRO A 52 2.99 -11.75 -9.61
CA PRO A 52 3.82 -12.76 -8.95
C PRO A 52 3.23 -14.19 -8.98
N THR A 53 1.91 -14.31 -9.09
CA THR A 53 1.23 -15.62 -9.16
C THR A 53 0.98 -16.11 -10.58
N GLY A 54 1.56 -15.45 -11.61
CA GLY A 54 1.39 -15.86 -12.99
C GLY A 54 0.00 -15.55 -13.56
N GLN A 55 -0.57 -14.42 -13.19
CA GLN A 55 -1.83 -13.88 -13.73
C GLN A 55 -1.55 -12.59 -14.50
N CYS A 56 -2.43 -12.20 -15.42
CA CYS A 56 -2.30 -10.94 -16.15
C CYS A 56 -3.30 -9.90 -15.64
N VAL A 57 -2.82 -8.67 -15.47
CA VAL A 57 -3.63 -7.53 -14.98
C VAL A 57 -3.42 -6.30 -15.86
N ASP A 58 -4.41 -5.39 -15.88
CA ASP A 58 -4.34 -4.14 -16.64
C ASP A 58 -3.40 -3.11 -16.00
N SER A 59 -3.17 -3.18 -14.68
CA SER A 59 -2.31 -2.25 -13.94
C SER A 59 -1.80 -2.91 -12.67
N CYS A 60 -0.52 -2.69 -12.37
CA CYS A 60 0.10 -3.16 -11.13
C CYS A 60 -0.34 -2.37 -9.90
N ASP A 61 -0.84 -1.15 -10.05
CA ASP A 61 -1.27 -0.29 -8.94
C ASP A 61 -2.40 -0.90 -8.12
N LYS A 62 -3.25 -1.71 -8.77
CA LYS A 62 -4.37 -2.40 -8.12
C LYS A 62 -3.95 -3.56 -7.21
N LEU A 63 -2.69 -4.01 -7.31
CA LEU A 63 -2.17 -5.11 -6.50
C LEU A 63 -1.83 -4.68 -5.05
N GLY A 64 -1.71 -3.37 -4.80
CA GLY A 64 -1.27 -2.82 -3.53
C GLY A 64 0.23 -3.05 -3.28
N GLY A 65 1.02 -1.98 -3.32
CA GLY A 65 2.46 -2.05 -3.12
C GLY A 65 3.26 -2.68 -4.27
N TYR A 66 2.75 -2.55 -5.50
CA TYR A 66 3.43 -2.99 -6.72
C TYR A 66 3.47 -1.87 -7.75
N TYR A 67 4.49 -1.88 -8.61
CA TYR A 67 4.67 -0.96 -9.74
C TYR A 67 4.98 -1.76 -11.01
N ALA A 68 4.75 -1.14 -12.17
CA ALA A 68 5.08 -1.75 -13.46
C ALA A 68 6.56 -1.55 -13.78
N ASP A 69 7.27 -2.66 -14.08
CA ASP A 69 8.63 -2.65 -14.61
C ASP A 69 8.65 -3.51 -15.87
N GLY A 70 8.69 -2.87 -17.03
CA GLY A 70 8.38 -3.52 -18.31
C GLY A 70 6.95 -4.07 -18.28
N ASN A 71 6.79 -5.37 -18.55
CA ASN A 71 5.51 -6.08 -18.56
C ASN A 71 5.26 -6.89 -17.29
N VAL A 72 5.95 -6.60 -16.18
CA VAL A 72 5.89 -7.36 -14.93
C VAL A 72 5.57 -6.43 -13.76
N CYS A 73 4.73 -6.88 -12.83
CA CYS A 73 4.48 -6.18 -11.58
C CYS A 73 5.57 -6.53 -10.56
N LYS A 74 6.37 -5.52 -10.17
CA LYS A 74 7.41 -5.64 -9.14
C LYS A 74 6.97 -4.98 -7.83
N ARG A 75 7.43 -5.54 -6.71
CA ARG A 75 7.09 -5.04 -5.38
C ARG A 75 7.80 -3.72 -5.09
N CYS A 76 7.07 -2.78 -4.52
CA CYS A 76 7.62 -1.55 -3.94
C CYS A 76 8.55 -1.87 -2.75
N SER A 77 9.36 -0.89 -2.36
CA SER A 77 10.06 -0.94 -1.07
C SER A 77 9.06 -1.18 0.07
N PRO A 78 9.41 -1.98 1.10
CA PRO A 78 8.53 -2.29 2.23
C PRO A 78 8.01 -1.05 2.98
N GLU A 79 8.72 0.06 2.90
CA GLU A 79 8.35 1.33 3.51
C GLU A 79 7.18 2.02 2.78
N CYS A 80 6.91 1.67 1.51
CA CYS A 80 5.90 2.29 0.68
C CYS A 80 4.60 1.48 0.64
N ALA A 81 3.44 2.14 0.73
CA ALA A 81 2.16 1.51 0.37
C ALA A 81 1.94 1.47 -1.15
N SER A 82 2.44 2.46 -1.88
CA SER A 82 2.54 2.48 -3.35
C SER A 82 3.78 3.25 -3.78
N CYS A 83 4.30 2.99 -4.97
CA CYS A 83 5.53 3.62 -5.47
C CYS A 83 5.49 3.83 -6.98
N SER A 84 6.32 4.74 -7.48
CA SER A 84 6.51 4.94 -8.92
C SER A 84 7.50 3.94 -9.53
N THR A 85 8.48 3.49 -8.74
CA THR A 85 9.53 2.53 -9.11
C THR A 85 10.18 1.97 -7.85
N ALA A 86 11.22 1.16 -7.97
CA ALA A 86 12.00 0.68 -6.83
C ALA A 86 12.66 1.83 -6.07
N GLY A 87 12.79 1.68 -4.75
CA GLY A 87 13.46 2.63 -3.85
C GLY A 87 12.57 3.13 -2.73
N ALA A 88 13.16 3.35 -1.56
CA ALA A 88 12.46 3.86 -0.37
C ALA A 88 12.13 5.37 -0.48
N ASP A 89 12.74 6.06 -1.44
CA ASP A 89 12.50 7.47 -1.80
C ASP A 89 11.54 7.65 -2.99
N LYS A 90 10.93 6.56 -3.46
CA LYS A 90 10.00 6.52 -4.60
C LYS A 90 8.57 6.21 -4.19
N CYS A 91 8.23 6.35 -2.92
CA CYS A 91 6.88 6.15 -2.42
C CYS A 91 5.93 7.22 -2.98
N LEU A 92 4.76 6.79 -3.42
CA LEU A 92 3.63 7.65 -3.80
C LEU A 92 2.58 7.73 -2.70
N SER A 93 2.56 6.73 -1.81
CA SER A 93 1.77 6.70 -0.59
C SER A 93 2.44 5.84 0.48
N CYS A 94 2.05 6.06 1.73
CA CYS A 94 2.65 5.40 2.89
C CYS A 94 1.65 4.47 3.60
N PRO A 95 2.14 3.43 4.28
CA PRO A 95 1.33 2.65 5.20
C PRO A 95 0.77 3.52 6.35
N ALA A 96 -0.30 3.04 6.99
CA ALA A 96 -0.84 3.67 8.19
C ALA A 96 0.25 3.84 9.27
N GLY A 97 0.22 4.96 9.99
CA GLY A 97 1.26 5.35 10.96
C GLY A 97 2.51 6.00 10.33
N ARG A 98 2.52 6.17 9.00
CA ARG A 98 3.60 6.85 8.28
C ARG A 98 3.04 7.95 7.38
N VAL A 99 3.82 9.00 7.11
CA VAL A 99 3.43 10.10 6.24
C VAL A 99 4.43 10.30 5.11
N LEU A 100 3.95 10.72 3.95
CA LEU A 100 4.78 10.94 2.77
C LEU A 100 5.47 12.31 2.87
N LYS A 101 6.80 12.30 2.80
CA LYS A 101 7.63 13.48 2.59
C LYS A 101 8.19 13.44 1.18
N TYR A 102 7.72 14.33 0.32
CA TYR A 102 8.17 14.42 -1.07
C TYR A 102 9.66 14.74 -1.17
N THR A 103 10.34 14.13 -2.12
CA THR A 103 11.74 14.45 -2.45
C THR A 103 11.84 15.84 -3.07
N SER A 104 10.84 16.24 -3.87
CA SER A 104 10.71 17.57 -4.46
C SER A 104 9.27 18.05 -4.36
N GLU A 105 9.07 19.26 -3.86
CA GLU A 105 7.75 19.90 -3.80
C GLU A 105 7.21 20.30 -5.19
N SER A 106 8.08 20.40 -6.19
CA SER A 106 7.73 20.72 -7.58
C SER A 106 7.46 19.47 -8.43
N ASP A 107 7.93 18.27 -7.98
CA ASP A 107 7.73 16.99 -8.66
C ASP A 107 7.11 15.96 -7.71
N ILE A 108 5.80 16.05 -7.54
CA ILE A 108 5.05 15.11 -6.70
C ILE A 108 4.96 13.69 -7.30
N ASN A 109 5.16 13.56 -8.62
CA ASN A 109 5.12 12.25 -9.30
C ASN A 109 6.43 11.47 -9.12
N GLY A 110 7.52 12.16 -8.83
CA GLY A 110 8.81 11.53 -8.48
C GLY A 110 8.77 10.81 -7.13
N GLY A 111 7.72 11.05 -6.32
CA GLY A 111 7.51 10.43 -5.04
C GLY A 111 8.34 11.02 -3.91
N GLY A 112 8.47 10.26 -2.84
CA GLY A 112 9.19 10.65 -1.63
C GLY A 112 9.41 9.49 -0.68
N SER A 113 9.84 9.80 0.53
CA SER A 113 10.07 8.82 1.59
C SER A 113 8.94 8.82 2.62
N CYS A 114 8.62 7.65 3.15
CA CYS A 114 7.68 7.51 4.25
C CYS A 114 8.40 7.72 5.58
N VAL A 115 8.02 8.77 6.29
CA VAL A 115 8.57 9.15 7.60
C VAL A 115 7.54 8.88 8.71
N ASP A 116 7.96 9.00 9.97
CA ASP A 116 7.04 8.85 11.11
C ASP A 116 5.89 9.87 11.01
N GLU A 117 4.72 9.45 11.48
CA GLU A 117 3.55 10.32 11.58
C GLU A 117 3.76 11.42 12.65
N CYS A 118 2.87 12.40 12.66
CA CYS A 118 2.89 13.49 13.63
C CYS A 118 2.97 12.97 15.08
N LYS A 119 3.88 13.59 15.84
CA LYS A 119 3.98 13.45 17.31
C LYS A 119 3.76 14.83 17.92
N ALA A 120 2.86 14.94 18.88
CA ALA A 120 2.59 16.21 19.57
C ALA A 120 3.87 16.73 20.27
N ASN A 121 4.03 18.03 20.25
CA ASN A 121 5.20 18.76 20.80
C ASN A 121 6.54 18.44 20.09
N THR A 122 6.49 17.97 18.85
CA THR A 122 7.66 17.79 17.97
C THR A 122 7.47 18.58 16.69
N ASP A 123 8.55 19.01 16.04
CA ASP A 123 8.56 19.67 14.73
C ASP A 123 7.60 20.87 14.63
N GLY A 124 7.42 21.61 15.73
CA GLY A 124 6.53 22.77 15.80
C GLY A 124 5.04 22.42 15.91
N CYS A 125 4.65 21.15 16.02
CA CYS A 125 3.27 20.74 16.14
C CYS A 125 2.83 20.60 17.60
N ALA A 126 1.77 21.32 17.99
CA ALA A 126 1.16 21.20 19.32
C ALA A 126 0.15 20.06 19.39
N ASP A 127 -0.62 19.81 18.32
CA ASP A 127 -1.67 18.79 18.30
C ASP A 127 -1.71 18.05 16.96
N CYS A 128 -1.82 16.72 17.02
CA CYS A 128 -1.90 15.79 15.88
C CYS A 128 -3.33 15.26 15.69
N GLY A 129 -4.34 16.12 15.76
CA GLY A 129 -5.76 15.74 15.72
C GLY A 129 -6.28 15.33 14.33
N ALA A 130 -5.60 15.69 13.25
CA ALA A 130 -5.99 15.30 11.89
C ALA A 130 -5.55 13.86 11.59
N THR A 131 -6.51 13.00 11.18
CA THR A 131 -6.21 11.60 10.82
C THR A 131 -6.64 11.33 9.38
N ILE A 132 -5.68 10.95 8.52
CA ILE A 132 -5.92 10.64 7.10
C ILE A 132 -5.24 9.32 6.76
N GLY A 133 -6.00 8.36 6.22
CA GLY A 133 -5.45 7.05 5.80
C GLY A 133 -4.84 6.23 6.94
N GLY A 134 -5.26 6.46 8.19
CA GLY A 134 -4.72 5.79 9.38
C GLY A 134 -3.41 6.40 9.89
N SER A 135 -2.98 7.56 9.37
CA SER A 135 -1.81 8.31 9.83
C SER A 135 -2.23 9.66 10.42
N ARG A 136 -1.52 10.11 11.44
CA ARG A 136 -1.79 11.39 12.12
C ARG A 136 -0.98 12.51 11.48
N TYR A 137 -1.62 13.67 11.37
CA TYR A 137 -1.07 14.90 10.82
C TYR A 137 -1.26 16.05 11.81
N CYS A 138 -0.44 17.07 11.71
CA CYS A 138 -0.56 18.25 12.55
C CYS A 138 -1.87 18.99 12.25
N SER A 139 -2.66 19.24 13.30
CA SER A 139 -3.89 20.01 13.28
C SER A 139 -3.76 21.38 13.92
N LYS A 140 -2.69 21.57 14.74
CA LYS A 140 -2.41 22.83 15.42
C LYS A 140 -0.92 23.00 15.67
N CYS A 141 -0.40 24.15 15.29
CA CYS A 141 1.01 24.51 15.52
C CYS A 141 1.25 25.10 16.92
N SER A 142 2.44 24.89 17.46
CA SER A 142 2.85 25.44 18.77
C SER A 142 3.02 26.96 18.71
N THR A 143 3.49 27.46 17.57
CA THR A 143 3.68 28.87 17.31
C THR A 143 2.41 29.46 16.68
N ILE A 144 1.80 30.46 17.29
CA ILE A 144 0.53 31.08 16.83
C ILE A 144 0.62 31.76 15.45
N THR A 145 1.84 32.07 14.99
CA THR A 145 2.12 32.60 13.64
C THR A 145 2.31 31.51 12.59
N GLU A 146 2.32 30.26 12.98
CA GLU A 146 2.38 29.11 12.09
C GLU A 146 1.02 28.44 11.96
N VAL A 147 0.79 27.76 10.84
CA VAL A 147 -0.45 27.05 10.54
C VAL A 147 -0.16 25.71 9.85
N PRO A 148 -1.02 24.68 10.03
CA PRO A 148 -0.83 23.41 9.37
C PRO A 148 -1.17 23.49 7.87
N ILE A 149 -0.17 23.24 7.01
CA ILE A 149 -0.34 23.10 5.56
C ILE A 149 0.10 21.70 5.16
N ASN A 150 -0.79 20.91 4.56
CA ASN A 150 -0.59 19.49 4.27
C ASN A 150 -0.09 18.68 5.48
N GLY A 151 -0.57 19.07 6.68
CA GLY A 151 -0.26 18.39 7.94
C GLY A 151 1.10 18.71 8.55
N VAL A 152 1.79 19.74 8.06
CA VAL A 152 3.08 20.20 8.60
C VAL A 152 2.96 21.67 9.01
N CYS A 153 3.55 22.05 10.15
CA CYS A 153 3.58 23.44 10.57
C CYS A 153 4.46 24.27 9.64
N ALA A 154 3.88 25.35 9.15
CA ALA A 154 4.50 26.21 8.18
C ALA A 154 4.42 27.65 8.66
N SER A 155 5.56 28.34 8.65
CA SER A 155 5.62 29.77 8.98
C SER A 155 4.73 30.55 8.01
N ASN A 156 4.01 31.53 8.55
CA ASN A 156 3.12 32.42 7.79
C ASN A 156 3.95 33.43 6.99
N THR A 157 4.81 32.96 6.09
CA THR A 157 5.50 33.81 5.10
C THR A 157 4.51 34.24 4.03
N VAL A 158 4.78 35.35 3.34
CA VAL A 158 3.88 36.01 2.37
C VAL A 158 3.28 35.05 1.33
N SER A 159 3.99 34.01 0.92
CA SER A 159 3.49 32.96 0.00
C SER A 159 2.52 31.98 0.64
N ARG A 160 2.46 31.85 1.96
CA ARG A 160 1.58 30.92 2.71
C ARG A 160 0.43 31.64 3.41
N ALA A 161 0.55 32.94 3.69
CA ALA A 161 -0.54 33.79 4.18
C ALA A 161 -1.77 33.78 3.25
N ASN A 162 -1.55 33.45 1.95
CA ASN A 162 -2.61 33.35 0.96
C ASN A 162 -3.29 31.97 0.92
N ILE A 163 -2.80 30.98 1.66
CA ILE A 163 -3.40 29.61 1.67
C ILE A 163 -4.43 29.46 2.76
N CYS A 164 -4.17 30.03 3.93
CA CYS A 164 -4.94 29.81 5.14
C CYS A 164 -5.24 31.13 5.85
N THR A 165 -6.48 31.30 6.26
CA THR A 165 -6.86 32.27 7.28
C THR A 165 -6.60 31.65 8.65
N SER A 166 -5.65 32.20 9.41
CA SER A 166 -5.33 31.73 10.76
C SER A 166 -6.48 31.99 11.73
N ASP A 167 -6.68 31.10 12.69
CA ASP A 167 -7.59 31.28 13.84
C ASP A 167 -6.95 32.10 14.98
N GLY A 168 -5.69 32.50 14.82
CA GLY A 168 -4.89 33.19 15.84
C GLY A 168 -4.40 32.30 16.98
N LYS A 169 -4.61 30.95 16.88
CA LYS A 169 -4.23 29.97 17.90
C LYS A 169 -3.36 28.84 17.35
N GLY A 170 -2.85 29.01 16.12
CA GLY A 170 -1.98 28.03 15.47
C GLY A 170 -2.67 27.03 14.54
N ALA A 171 -3.93 27.29 14.18
CA ALA A 171 -4.69 26.49 13.21
C ALA A 171 -5.30 27.35 12.09
N CYS A 172 -5.75 26.71 11.03
CA CYS A 172 -6.51 27.35 9.95
C CYS A 172 -8.01 27.38 10.30
N SER A 173 -8.64 28.53 10.11
CA SER A 173 -10.10 28.67 10.16
C SER A 173 -10.76 28.57 8.79
N ALA A 174 -10.01 28.86 7.72
CA ALA A 174 -10.44 28.69 6.32
C ALA A 174 -9.24 28.52 5.39
N CYS A 175 -9.45 27.83 4.28
CA CYS A 175 -8.47 27.79 3.18
C CYS A 175 -8.90 28.75 2.08
N THR A 176 -8.00 29.62 1.65
CA THR A 176 -8.28 30.72 0.72
C THR A 176 -7.65 30.51 -0.65
N ALA A 177 -6.61 29.67 -0.75
CA ALA A 177 -5.98 29.36 -2.02
C ALA A 177 -6.73 28.26 -2.77
N ALA A 178 -6.82 28.41 -4.10
CA ALA A 178 -7.38 27.39 -4.96
C ALA A 178 -6.62 26.05 -4.84
N GLY A 179 -7.37 24.95 -4.86
CA GLY A 179 -6.84 23.59 -4.72
C GLY A 179 -6.64 23.15 -3.26
N TYR A 180 -6.96 24.00 -2.26
CA TYR A 180 -6.86 23.66 -0.85
C TYR A 180 -8.24 23.59 -0.19
N PHE A 181 -8.44 22.59 0.68
CA PHE A 181 -9.63 22.42 1.50
C PHE A 181 -9.27 22.32 2.98
N LEU A 182 -10.18 22.76 3.83
CA LEU A 182 -10.03 22.71 5.29
C LEU A 182 -10.38 21.33 5.82
N LEU A 183 -9.50 20.77 6.65
CA LEU A 183 -9.73 19.53 7.41
C LEU A 183 -9.00 19.64 8.75
N ASP A 184 -9.73 19.46 9.85
CA ASP A 184 -9.19 19.41 11.22
C ASP A 184 -8.15 20.48 11.54
N GLY A 185 -8.44 21.74 11.18
CA GLY A 185 -7.57 22.88 11.47
C GLY A 185 -6.36 23.04 10.54
N GLY A 186 -6.22 22.22 9.50
CA GLY A 186 -5.19 22.33 8.47
C GLY A 186 -5.77 22.54 7.07
N CYS A 187 -4.97 23.16 6.17
CA CYS A 187 -5.28 23.26 4.75
C CYS A 187 -4.51 22.19 3.97
N TYR A 188 -5.25 21.39 3.20
CA TYR A 188 -4.73 20.26 2.44
C TYR A 188 -4.97 20.43 0.95
N LYS A 189 -3.95 20.14 0.13
CA LYS A 189 -4.02 20.28 -1.32
C LYS A 189 -4.58 19.05 -2.00
N THR A 190 -5.50 19.21 -2.96
CA THR A 190 -6.20 18.11 -3.64
C THR A 190 -5.34 17.35 -4.64
N ASP A 191 -4.24 17.92 -5.12
CA ASP A 191 -3.35 17.29 -6.11
C ASP A 191 -2.27 16.38 -5.52
N ARG A 192 -2.07 16.42 -4.20
CA ARG A 192 -0.99 15.67 -3.51
C ARG A 192 -1.44 15.00 -2.23
N GLN A 193 -0.66 14.04 -1.75
CA GLN A 193 -0.86 13.44 -0.44
C GLN A 193 -0.57 14.45 0.69
N PRO A 194 -1.32 14.40 1.81
CA PRO A 194 -2.42 13.46 2.07
C PRO A 194 -3.77 13.91 1.52
N GLY A 195 -3.93 15.17 1.09
CA GLY A 195 -5.19 15.75 0.69
C GLY A 195 -5.89 15.01 -0.45
N LYS A 196 -5.13 14.56 -1.46
CA LYS A 196 -5.62 13.79 -2.62
C LYS A 196 -6.38 12.51 -2.23
N SER A 197 -6.03 11.88 -1.12
CA SER A 197 -6.72 10.68 -0.64
C SER A 197 -8.07 10.96 0.05
N VAL A 198 -8.35 12.23 0.36
CA VAL A 198 -9.62 12.68 0.97
C VAL A 198 -10.50 13.36 -0.05
N CYS A 199 -9.94 14.31 -0.80
CA CYS A 199 -10.69 15.22 -1.66
C CYS A 199 -10.04 15.34 -3.04
N THR A 200 -10.83 15.17 -4.09
CA THR A 200 -10.37 15.32 -5.48
C THR A 200 -10.69 16.68 -6.07
N THR A 201 -11.74 17.35 -5.57
CA THR A 201 -12.16 18.66 -6.05
C THR A 201 -12.62 19.51 -4.88
N GLU A 202 -12.16 20.73 -4.82
CA GLU A 202 -12.57 21.70 -3.81
C GLU A 202 -13.25 22.94 -4.45
N SER A 203 -14.00 23.67 -3.66
CA SER A 203 -14.52 25.02 -3.99
C SER A 203 -14.67 25.82 -2.72
N GLY A 204 -14.13 27.04 -2.74
CA GLY A 204 -14.22 27.95 -1.60
C GLY A 204 -13.61 27.41 -0.30
N GLY A 205 -12.51 26.65 -0.42
CA GLY A 205 -11.82 26.04 0.73
C GLY A 205 -12.52 24.82 1.34
N LYS A 206 -13.53 24.29 0.67
CA LYS A 206 -14.30 23.10 1.10
C LYS A 206 -14.21 21.99 0.08
N CYS A 207 -14.14 20.74 0.52
CA CYS A 207 -14.23 19.62 -0.40
C CYS A 207 -15.62 19.52 -1.04
N THR A 208 -15.65 19.39 -2.36
CA THR A 208 -16.89 19.22 -3.14
C THR A 208 -17.00 17.83 -3.75
N THR A 209 -15.88 17.11 -3.89
CA THR A 209 -15.86 15.72 -4.39
C THR A 209 -14.90 14.89 -3.55
N CYS A 210 -15.45 13.95 -2.79
CA CYS A 210 -14.64 13.05 -1.99
C CYS A 210 -13.93 11.98 -2.84
N ALA A 211 -12.68 11.67 -2.51
CA ALA A 211 -11.90 10.64 -3.19
C ALA A 211 -12.53 9.24 -3.09
N ASN A 212 -13.26 8.98 -2.01
CA ASN A 212 -13.94 7.72 -1.72
C ASN A 212 -15.34 7.60 -2.35
N GLY A 213 -15.77 8.57 -3.17
CA GLY A 213 -17.06 8.58 -3.85
C GLY A 213 -18.27 8.99 -2.99
N GLN A 214 -18.06 9.33 -1.71
CA GLN A 214 -19.11 9.86 -0.84
C GLN A 214 -19.44 11.32 -1.21
N VAL A 215 -20.65 11.73 -0.86
CA VAL A 215 -21.04 13.15 -0.95
C VAL A 215 -20.52 13.87 0.29
N PRO A 216 -19.79 14.99 0.14
CA PRO A 216 -19.30 15.72 1.29
C PRO A 216 -20.46 16.32 2.09
N ASN A 217 -20.37 16.25 3.41
CA ASN A 217 -21.29 16.94 4.30
C ASN A 217 -20.59 18.22 4.80
N ASN A 218 -21.06 19.37 4.34
CA ASN A 218 -20.48 20.69 4.68
C ASN A 218 -18.95 20.78 4.43
N GLY A 219 -18.46 20.12 3.37
CA GLY A 219 -17.04 20.07 3.02
C GLY A 219 -16.24 18.97 3.68
N VAL A 220 -16.86 18.15 4.54
CA VAL A 220 -16.24 17.00 5.20
C VAL A 220 -16.62 15.71 4.49
N CYS A 221 -15.64 14.91 4.12
CA CYS A 221 -15.84 13.61 3.48
C CYS A 221 -16.11 12.52 4.52
N PRO A 222 -17.28 11.84 4.47
CA PRO A 222 -17.55 10.68 5.33
C PRO A 222 -16.59 9.53 5.02
N THR A 223 -16.34 8.65 5.99
CA THR A 223 -15.52 7.46 5.82
C THR A 223 -16.31 6.32 5.20
N CYS A 224 -15.66 5.49 4.40
CA CYS A 224 -16.21 4.22 3.91
C CYS A 224 -16.03 3.09 4.95
N PRO A 225 -16.78 1.98 4.83
CA PRO A 225 -16.55 0.76 5.61
C PRO A 225 -15.11 0.24 5.45
N ALA A 226 -14.64 -0.52 6.42
CA ALA A 226 -13.31 -1.13 6.36
C ALA A 226 -13.13 -1.98 5.10
N GLY A 227 -11.96 -1.90 4.47
CA GLY A 227 -11.65 -2.62 3.23
C GLY A 227 -12.24 -2.00 1.95
N CYS A 228 -13.01 -0.91 2.05
CA CYS A 228 -13.55 -0.19 0.90
C CYS A 228 -12.68 1.00 0.49
N SER A 229 -12.37 1.10 -0.79
CA SER A 229 -11.78 2.31 -1.38
C SER A 229 -12.83 3.32 -1.85
N LYS A 230 -14.01 2.82 -2.28
CA LYS A 230 -15.16 3.65 -2.65
C LYS A 230 -16.46 3.06 -2.09
N CYS A 231 -17.38 3.94 -1.70
CA CYS A 231 -18.67 3.53 -1.16
C CYS A 231 -19.77 4.53 -1.54
N SER A 232 -21.02 4.06 -1.58
CA SER A 232 -22.20 4.92 -1.79
C SER A 232 -22.98 5.20 -0.50
N GLY A 233 -22.48 4.76 0.65
CA GLY A 233 -23.06 4.96 1.97
C GLY A 233 -22.17 4.31 3.04
N SER A 234 -22.56 4.46 4.32
CA SER A 234 -21.78 3.94 5.46
C SER A 234 -21.67 2.41 5.51
N SER A 235 -22.45 1.67 4.71
CA SER A 235 -22.46 0.20 4.68
C SER A 235 -22.37 -0.41 3.28
N ILE A 236 -22.33 0.42 2.21
CA ILE A 236 -22.39 -0.04 0.81
C ILE A 236 -21.04 0.21 0.14
N CYS A 237 -20.25 -0.83 0.01
CA CYS A 237 -18.99 -0.82 -0.72
C CYS A 237 -19.23 -0.89 -2.23
N THR A 238 -18.59 -0.02 -3.02
CA THR A 238 -18.66 -0.03 -4.50
C THR A 238 -17.32 -0.37 -5.14
N ALA A 239 -16.19 -0.21 -4.39
CA ALA A 239 -14.88 -0.69 -4.78
C ALA A 239 -14.06 -1.03 -3.53
N CYS A 240 -13.26 -2.08 -3.60
CA CYS A 240 -12.44 -2.55 -2.49
C CYS A 240 -11.01 -1.98 -2.54
N LEU A 241 -10.37 -1.93 -1.38
CA LEU A 241 -8.92 -1.77 -1.25
C LEU A 241 -8.22 -3.06 -1.70
N ALA A 242 -6.93 -2.98 -2.02
CA ALA A 242 -6.10 -4.16 -2.22
C ALA A 242 -6.22 -5.09 -0.99
N GLY A 243 -6.23 -6.40 -1.22
CA GLY A 243 -6.46 -7.38 -0.15
C GLY A 243 -7.91 -7.74 0.11
N TYR A 244 -8.85 -7.07 -0.57
CA TYR A 244 -10.29 -7.32 -0.43
C TYR A 244 -10.94 -7.53 -1.79
N TYR A 245 -12.02 -8.32 -1.83
CA TYR A 245 -12.92 -8.45 -2.97
C TYR A 245 -14.35 -8.02 -2.59
N LEU A 246 -15.15 -7.68 -3.60
CA LEU A 246 -16.53 -7.24 -3.39
C LEU A 246 -17.47 -8.44 -3.37
N SER A 247 -18.29 -8.56 -2.31
CA SER A 247 -19.34 -9.57 -2.19
C SER A 247 -20.59 -8.95 -1.59
N SER A 248 -21.69 -8.95 -2.32
CA SER A 248 -22.99 -8.35 -1.90
C SER A 248 -22.83 -6.93 -1.33
N SER A 249 -22.07 -6.06 -2.03
CA SER A 249 -21.79 -4.68 -1.60
C SER A 249 -21.01 -4.55 -0.28
N LYS A 250 -20.32 -5.61 0.14
CA LYS A 250 -19.39 -5.62 1.27
C LYS A 250 -17.99 -5.98 0.80
N SER A 251 -16.99 -5.44 1.45
CA SER A 251 -15.60 -5.83 1.28
C SER A 251 -15.30 -7.05 2.13
N VAL A 252 -14.73 -8.10 1.52
CA VAL A 252 -14.31 -9.34 2.18
C VAL A 252 -12.83 -9.56 1.88
N LYS A 253 -12.05 -10.00 2.86
CA LYS A 253 -10.62 -10.27 2.62
C LYS A 253 -10.43 -11.38 1.59
N CYS A 254 -9.40 -11.25 0.77
CA CYS A 254 -9.05 -12.24 -0.25
C CYS A 254 -8.81 -13.65 0.29
N SER A 255 -8.47 -13.76 1.57
CA SER A 255 -8.26 -15.03 2.27
C SER A 255 -9.51 -15.62 2.93
N GLU A 256 -10.62 -14.89 2.94
CA GLU A 256 -11.85 -15.28 3.63
C GLU A 256 -12.95 -15.70 2.64
N ASN A 257 -13.78 -16.64 3.03
CA ASN A 257 -14.95 -17.05 2.25
C ASN A 257 -16.12 -16.09 2.47
N SER A 258 -16.99 -15.98 1.47
CA SER A 258 -18.26 -15.25 1.61
C SER A 258 -19.40 -15.95 0.88
N THR A 259 -20.63 -15.54 1.20
CA THR A 259 -21.84 -15.94 0.47
C THR A 259 -22.45 -14.73 -0.22
N ASN A 260 -22.80 -14.89 -1.50
CA ASN A 260 -23.44 -13.87 -2.31
C ASN A 260 -24.71 -14.44 -2.93
N GLY A 261 -25.90 -14.07 -2.43
CA GLY A 261 -27.19 -14.56 -2.94
C GLY A 261 -27.35 -16.07 -2.87
N GLY A 262 -26.76 -16.75 -1.87
CA GLY A 262 -26.75 -18.23 -1.76
C GLY A 262 -25.56 -18.90 -2.44
N ASN A 263 -24.80 -18.21 -3.27
CA ASN A 263 -23.57 -18.69 -3.89
C ASN A 263 -22.36 -18.51 -2.96
N ILE A 264 -21.45 -19.48 -2.95
CA ILE A 264 -20.23 -19.42 -2.14
C ILE A 264 -19.09 -18.87 -2.99
N ILE A 265 -18.43 -17.83 -2.47
CA ILE A 265 -17.13 -17.36 -2.96
C ILE A 265 -16.08 -17.88 -1.98
N THR A 266 -15.11 -18.61 -2.50
CA THR A 266 -14.01 -19.20 -1.71
C THR A 266 -12.78 -18.30 -1.78
N GLY A 267 -12.30 -17.85 -0.63
CA GLY A 267 -11.02 -17.12 -0.50
C GLY A 267 -9.82 -18.07 -0.70
N VAL A 268 -8.66 -17.49 -0.96
CA VAL A 268 -7.39 -18.23 -1.08
C VAL A 268 -6.51 -17.92 0.13
N PRO A 269 -6.07 -18.90 0.91
CA PRO A 269 -5.20 -18.68 2.06
C PRO A 269 -3.96 -17.83 1.69
N ASN A 270 -3.58 -16.92 2.56
CA ASN A 270 -2.45 -15.98 2.36
C ASN A 270 -2.57 -15.06 1.15
N CYS A 271 -3.72 -14.99 0.48
CA CYS A 271 -3.93 -14.07 -0.62
C CYS A 271 -4.10 -12.63 -0.08
N VAL A 272 -3.27 -11.72 -0.57
CA VAL A 272 -3.25 -10.30 -0.19
C VAL A 272 -3.63 -9.36 -1.33
N SER A 273 -3.93 -9.90 -2.50
CA SER A 273 -4.50 -9.15 -3.62
C SER A 273 -5.24 -10.10 -4.53
N CYS A 274 -6.50 -9.83 -4.82
CA CYS A 274 -7.34 -10.72 -5.62
C CYS A 274 -8.43 -9.98 -6.40
N LYS A 275 -9.09 -10.74 -7.26
CA LYS A 275 -10.32 -10.37 -7.95
C LYS A 275 -11.41 -11.40 -7.63
N GLU A 276 -12.66 -10.92 -7.50
CA GLU A 276 -13.84 -11.78 -7.38
C GLU A 276 -14.02 -12.68 -8.61
N PRO A 277 -14.60 -13.89 -8.44
CA PRO A 277 -14.91 -14.76 -9.58
C PRO A 277 -16.01 -14.16 -10.46
N PRO A 278 -15.96 -14.33 -11.80
CA PRO A 278 -16.91 -13.71 -12.74
C PRO A 278 -18.37 -14.08 -12.50
N ALA A 279 -18.63 -15.29 -12.01
CA ALA A 279 -19.97 -15.84 -11.81
C ALA A 279 -20.57 -15.57 -10.43
N SER A 280 -19.99 -14.69 -9.62
CA SER A 280 -20.36 -14.47 -8.21
C SER A 280 -20.32 -15.75 -7.36
N SER A 281 -19.68 -16.79 -7.84
CA SER A 281 -19.43 -18.07 -7.16
C SER A 281 -18.12 -18.68 -7.62
N GLY A 282 -17.46 -19.49 -6.78
CA GLY A 282 -16.16 -20.09 -7.06
C GLY A 282 -15.03 -19.48 -6.27
N THR A 283 -13.80 -19.76 -6.67
CA THR A 283 -12.60 -19.29 -5.96
C THR A 283 -12.17 -17.91 -6.50
N VAL A 284 -11.75 -17.00 -5.63
CA VAL A 284 -11.16 -15.73 -6.04
C VAL A 284 -9.88 -15.95 -6.84
N THR A 285 -9.63 -15.12 -7.86
CA THR A 285 -8.34 -15.12 -8.57
C THR A 285 -7.33 -14.36 -7.72
N CYS A 286 -6.33 -15.06 -7.19
CA CYS A 286 -5.29 -14.47 -6.37
C CYS A 286 -4.13 -13.95 -7.22
N TYR A 287 -3.79 -12.69 -7.06
CA TYR A 287 -2.70 -12.02 -7.78
C TYR A 287 -1.39 -11.98 -7.00
N VAL A 288 -1.49 -11.97 -5.68
CA VAL A 288 -0.35 -11.90 -4.77
C VAL A 288 -0.65 -12.73 -3.53
N THR A 289 0.26 -13.64 -3.19
CA THR A 289 0.27 -14.37 -1.92
C THR A 289 1.32 -13.80 -0.99
N GLN A 290 0.99 -13.67 0.29
CA GLN A 290 1.98 -13.41 1.33
C GLN A 290 2.59 -14.76 1.72
N GLU A 291 3.93 -14.86 1.66
CA GLU A 291 4.60 -16.04 2.23
C GLU A 291 4.29 -16.11 3.73
N PRO A 292 4.01 -17.32 4.28
CA PRO A 292 3.83 -17.48 5.72
C PRO A 292 5.08 -16.92 6.41
N SER A 293 4.91 -15.99 7.34
CA SER A 293 6.01 -15.56 8.19
C SER A 293 6.45 -16.80 9.00
N VAL A 294 7.57 -17.41 8.61
CA VAL A 294 8.17 -18.51 9.38
C VAL A 294 8.60 -17.91 10.72
N ASN A 295 7.86 -18.27 11.76
CA ASN A 295 8.23 -17.92 13.11
C ASN A 295 9.55 -18.68 13.41
N PRO A 296 10.67 -18.01 13.70
CA PRO A 296 11.97 -18.68 13.82
C PRO A 296 12.10 -19.64 15.02
N THR A 297 11.01 -19.94 15.72
CA THR A 297 10.95 -20.82 16.88
C THR A 297 10.41 -22.23 16.60
N ASP A 298 10.08 -22.60 15.36
CA ASP A 298 9.67 -23.96 15.03
C ASP A 298 10.83 -24.76 14.41
N PRO A 299 11.43 -25.74 15.14
CA PRO A 299 12.56 -26.53 14.65
C PRO A 299 12.22 -27.57 13.58
N SER A 300 10.96 -27.66 13.14
CA SER A 300 10.50 -28.70 12.21
C SER A 300 10.57 -28.30 10.72
N VAL A 301 10.90 -27.04 10.39
CA VAL A 301 10.98 -26.56 8.99
C VAL A 301 12.43 -26.27 8.58
N ASN A 302 13.21 -27.34 8.47
CA ASN A 302 14.54 -27.25 7.89
C ASN A 302 14.64 -28.15 6.65
N LYS A 303 14.12 -27.69 5.50
CA LYS A 303 14.53 -28.18 4.17
C LYS A 303 14.23 -27.16 3.06
N GLY A 304 15.29 -26.48 2.63
CA GLY A 304 15.46 -26.02 1.26
C GLY A 304 15.15 -24.57 0.97
N GLY A 305 16.17 -23.74 0.83
CA GLY A 305 16.11 -22.50 0.10
C GLY A 305 16.57 -21.26 0.86
N LEU A 306 17.86 -20.99 0.84
CA LEU A 306 18.47 -19.73 1.25
C LEU A 306 17.83 -18.54 0.53
N ILE A 307 17.19 -17.62 1.29
CA ILE A 307 17.13 -16.22 0.91
C ILE A 307 17.94 -15.45 1.94
N SER A 308 19.15 -15.16 1.53
CA SER A 308 20.15 -14.34 2.20
C SER A 308 19.74 -12.87 2.17
N GLY A 309 19.67 -12.18 3.31
CA GLY A 309 19.85 -10.74 3.29
C GLY A 309 19.16 -9.82 4.29
N ALA A 310 18.34 -10.31 5.25
CA ALA A 310 17.64 -9.37 6.14
C ALA A 310 17.59 -9.70 7.65
N ILE A 311 18.31 -10.72 8.15
CA ILE A 311 18.19 -11.14 9.57
C ILE A 311 19.53 -11.13 10.32
N THR A 312 20.57 -10.51 9.82
CA THR A 312 21.88 -10.50 10.50
C THR A 312 22.10 -9.33 11.48
N GLY A 313 21.15 -8.36 11.57
CA GLY A 313 21.38 -7.16 12.40
C GLY A 313 20.85 -7.25 13.85
N ILE A 314 19.79 -8.02 14.11
CA ILE A 314 19.11 -7.97 15.44
C ILE A 314 19.55 -9.12 16.37
N SER A 315 19.90 -10.28 15.83
CA SER A 315 20.26 -11.44 16.66
C SER A 315 21.60 -11.31 17.36
N ILE A 316 22.56 -10.57 16.82
CA ILE A 316 23.89 -10.42 17.41
C ILE A 316 23.85 -9.49 18.64
N ALA A 317 23.04 -8.44 18.60
CA ALA A 317 22.92 -7.49 19.72
C ALA A 317 22.28 -8.14 20.96
N VAL A 318 21.27 -9.00 20.78
CA VAL A 318 20.60 -9.69 21.88
C VAL A 318 21.49 -10.76 22.51
N ILE A 319 22.27 -11.50 21.72
CA ILE A 319 23.19 -12.53 22.22
C ILE A 319 24.34 -11.88 23.00
N VAL A 320 24.87 -10.74 22.57
CA VAL A 320 25.95 -10.03 23.28
C VAL A 320 25.46 -9.45 24.60
N VAL A 321 24.25 -8.87 24.64
CA VAL A 321 23.66 -8.31 25.87
C VAL A 321 23.29 -9.40 26.88
N VAL A 322 22.64 -10.48 26.44
CA VAL A 322 22.26 -11.60 27.35
C VAL A 322 23.49 -12.39 27.77
N GLY A 323 24.42 -12.70 26.88
CA GLY A 323 25.69 -13.39 27.22
C GLY A 323 26.57 -12.56 28.12
N GLY A 324 26.64 -11.26 27.92
CA GLY A 324 27.40 -10.32 28.80
C GLY A 324 26.79 -10.22 30.20
N LEU A 325 25.46 -10.17 30.31
CA LEU A 325 24.76 -10.12 31.60
C LEU A 325 24.89 -11.43 32.39
N VAL A 326 24.75 -12.56 31.73
CA VAL A 326 24.93 -13.88 32.36
C VAL A 326 26.40 -14.08 32.78
N GLY A 327 27.36 -13.71 31.94
CA GLY A 327 28.77 -13.76 32.26
C GLY A 327 29.14 -12.87 33.47
N PHE A 328 28.60 -11.63 33.51
CA PHE A 328 28.79 -10.71 34.61
C PHE A 328 28.18 -11.20 35.93
N LEU A 329 26.97 -11.75 35.89
CA LEU A 329 26.31 -12.30 37.07
C LEU A 329 27.04 -13.57 37.58
N CYS A 330 27.48 -14.47 36.70
CA CYS A 330 28.27 -15.64 37.10
C CYS A 330 29.61 -15.22 37.72
N TRP A 331 30.32 -14.26 37.12
CA TRP A 331 31.54 -13.74 37.69
C TRP A 331 31.29 -13.06 39.04
N TRP A 332 30.24 -12.27 39.19
CA TRP A 332 29.87 -11.60 40.44
C TRP A 332 29.57 -12.59 41.58
N PHE A 333 28.80 -13.65 41.30
CA PHE A 333 28.47 -14.66 42.33
C PHE A 333 29.64 -15.57 42.67
N ILE A 334 30.50 -15.93 41.72
CA ILE A 334 31.65 -16.81 41.95
C ILE A 334 32.81 -16.05 42.69
N CYS A 335 33.03 -14.78 42.34
CA CYS A 335 34.12 -14.01 42.96
C CYS A 335 33.76 -13.40 44.32
N ARG A 336 32.46 -13.17 44.63
CA ARG A 336 32.01 -12.65 45.93
C ARG A 336 31.66 -13.71 46.96
N GLY A 337 31.58 -14.97 46.58
CA GLY A 337 31.30 -16.10 47.49
C GLY A 337 32.52 -16.69 48.15
N LYS A 338 33.73 -16.05 48.07
CA LYS A 338 34.96 -16.44 48.77
C LYS A 338 35.55 -15.25 49.50
N ALA A 339 34.83 -14.77 50.51
CA ALA A 339 35.36 -13.90 51.56
C ALA A 339 34.60 -14.25 52.86
#